data_774e4ecc704520ae8cf3aa8832b5e489
#
_entry.id   774e4ecc704520ae8cf3aa8832b5e489
#
_cell.length_a   1.000
_cell.length_b   1.000
_cell.length_c   1.000
_cell.angle_alpha   90.00
_cell.angle_beta   90.00
_cell.angle_gamma   90.00
#
_symmetry.space_group_name_H-M   'P 1'
#
loop_
_entity.id
_entity.type
_entity.pdbx_description
1 polymer ?
#
loop_
_entity_poly.entity_id
_entity_poly.type
_entity_poly.pdbx_seq_one_letter_code
_entity_poly.pdbx_strand_id
1 'polypeptide(L)'
;DYNRASRFEGEFGVTDLTWETVEKLNVGTEIGLWNALDLQVDWFKEQRRDIFMQRNNIPSAAGFRKTPWANYGKVDNIGVDLSLTYNQQITKDLHIGLRGTFTYAHNTIIEMDEALGILGTNRQRTGHSVNELFGLVADGLFTEDDFVTNDKGEQVLKEGIPLHTFNSVRPGDIKYVDIDGDGSITNKDEVACLLYTS
;
A
#
# COMPACT_ATOMS: atom_id res chain seq x y z
N ASP A 1 -26.03 -39.80 -23.01
CA ASP A 1 -25.23 -38.80 -22.27
C ASP A 1 -23.75 -39.17 -22.38
N TYR A 2 -23.05 -38.53 -23.29
CA TYR A 2 -21.59 -38.67 -23.40
C TYR A 2 -20.93 -37.77 -22.35
N ASN A 3 -20.65 -38.30 -21.17
CA ASN A 3 -19.84 -37.66 -20.16
C ASN A 3 -18.37 -37.72 -20.61
N ARG A 4 -17.95 -36.79 -21.46
CA ARG A 4 -16.52 -36.63 -21.80
C ARG A 4 -15.84 -36.01 -20.61
N ALA A 5 -15.07 -36.79 -19.86
CA ALA A 5 -14.11 -36.26 -18.90
C ALA A 5 -13.07 -35.44 -19.66
N SER A 6 -13.19 -34.11 -19.61
CA SER A 6 -12.19 -33.19 -20.13
C SER A 6 -11.04 -33.07 -19.14
N ARG A 7 -9.82 -33.30 -19.59
CA ARG A 7 -8.62 -32.94 -18.83
C ARG A 7 -8.35 -31.45 -19.05
N PHE A 8 -8.10 -30.74 -17.99
CA PHE A 8 -7.68 -29.34 -18.04
C PHE A 8 -6.53 -29.14 -17.05
N GLU A 9 -5.66 -28.17 -17.33
CA GLU A 9 -4.62 -27.73 -16.40
C GLU A 9 -5.27 -27.04 -15.20
N GLY A 10 -4.99 -27.52 -14.00
CA GLY A 10 -5.48 -26.94 -12.75
C GLY A 10 -4.64 -25.74 -12.32
N GLU A 11 -3.33 -25.92 -12.36
CA GLU A 11 -2.33 -24.92 -12.03
C GLU A 11 -1.14 -25.05 -12.99
N PHE A 12 -0.60 -23.91 -13.40
CA PHE A 12 0.64 -23.88 -14.18
C PHE A 12 1.83 -23.96 -13.22
N GLY A 13 2.70 -24.96 -13.43
CA GLY A 13 3.92 -25.12 -12.65
C GLY A 13 4.94 -24.03 -12.99
N VAL A 14 5.59 -23.47 -11.98
CA VAL A 14 6.69 -22.52 -12.17
C VAL A 14 7.95 -23.30 -12.52
N THR A 15 8.46 -23.17 -13.75
CA THR A 15 9.67 -23.88 -14.22
C THR A 15 10.96 -23.21 -13.74
N ASP A 16 10.92 -21.89 -13.57
CA ASP A 16 12.08 -21.03 -13.28
C ASP A 16 12.02 -20.46 -11.86
N LEU A 17 11.54 -21.26 -10.91
CA LEU A 17 11.45 -20.85 -9.52
C LEU A 17 12.86 -20.62 -8.93
N THR A 18 13.09 -19.41 -8.44
CA THR A 18 14.31 -19.01 -7.74
C THR A 18 14.00 -18.55 -6.32
N TRP A 19 15.06 -18.48 -5.50
CA TRP A 19 14.94 -17.84 -4.20
C TRP A 19 14.87 -16.31 -4.36
N GLU A 20 14.09 -15.68 -3.50
CA GLU A 20 14.13 -14.26 -3.28
C GLU A 20 15.52 -13.85 -2.78
N THR A 21 16.07 -12.77 -3.32
CA THR A 21 17.37 -12.24 -2.96
C THR A 21 17.26 -10.91 -2.24
N VAL A 22 18.10 -10.67 -1.24
CA VAL A 22 18.17 -9.40 -0.52
C VAL A 22 19.61 -8.92 -0.45
N GLU A 23 19.88 -7.77 -1.03
CA GLU A 23 21.14 -7.04 -0.85
C GLU A 23 20.96 -6.02 0.27
N LYS A 24 21.87 -6.05 1.26
CA LYS A 24 21.83 -5.15 2.41
C LYS A 24 23.10 -4.33 2.51
N LEU A 25 22.94 -3.04 2.67
CA LEU A 25 24.02 -2.12 3.02
C LEU A 25 23.64 -1.45 4.35
N ASN A 26 24.55 -1.51 5.30
CA ASN A 26 24.43 -0.85 6.60
C ASN A 26 25.69 -0.05 6.89
N VAL A 27 25.53 1.21 7.29
CA VAL A 27 26.62 2.11 7.68
C VAL A 27 26.26 2.72 9.01
N GLY A 28 27.01 2.38 10.04
CA GLY A 28 26.77 2.85 11.40
C GLY A 28 27.95 3.62 11.97
N THR A 29 27.67 4.45 12.96
CA THR A 29 28.66 5.15 13.78
C THR A 29 28.19 5.21 15.22
N GLU A 30 29.18 5.12 16.12
CA GLU A 30 28.99 5.30 17.56
C GLU A 30 29.82 6.48 18.04
N ILE A 31 29.21 7.36 18.81
CA ILE A 31 29.85 8.58 19.32
C ILE A 31 29.62 8.65 20.82
N GLY A 32 30.69 8.50 21.58
CA GLY A 32 30.70 8.75 23.05
C GLY A 32 31.13 10.17 23.37
N LEU A 33 30.32 10.89 24.14
CA LEU A 33 30.58 12.27 24.52
C LEU A 33 30.58 12.42 26.07
N TRP A 34 31.56 13.13 26.58
CA TRP A 34 31.69 13.51 28.03
C TRP A 34 31.63 12.30 29.00
N ASN A 35 31.94 11.10 28.60
CA ASN A 35 31.75 9.87 29.36
C ASN A 35 30.34 9.70 29.96
N ALA A 36 29.36 10.35 29.38
CA ALA A 36 27.99 10.40 29.89
C ALA A 36 26.96 10.12 28.79
N LEU A 37 27.25 10.44 27.54
CA LEU A 37 26.34 10.35 26.43
C LEU A 37 26.91 9.42 25.35
N ASP A 38 26.17 8.36 25.01
CA ASP A 38 26.46 7.47 23.89
C ASP A 38 25.35 7.62 22.84
N LEU A 39 25.76 7.97 21.63
CA LEU A 39 24.90 8.09 20.45
C LEU A 39 25.32 7.06 19.43
N GLN A 40 24.39 6.22 19.01
CA GLN A 40 24.55 5.28 17.90
C GLN A 40 23.60 5.69 16.79
N VAL A 41 24.13 5.73 15.57
CA VAL A 41 23.38 6.05 14.35
C VAL A 41 23.72 4.99 13.31
N ASP A 42 22.71 4.29 12.82
CA ASP A 42 22.83 3.28 11.76
C ASP A 42 21.92 3.69 10.61
N TRP A 43 22.49 3.89 9.44
CA TRP A 43 21.76 4.03 8.19
C TRP A 43 21.79 2.72 7.45
N PHE A 44 20.64 2.30 6.91
CA PHE A 44 20.54 1.07 6.15
C PHE A 44 19.78 1.25 4.83
N LYS A 45 20.16 0.42 3.86
CA LYS A 45 19.45 0.21 2.61
C LYS A 45 19.36 -1.27 2.29
N GLU A 46 18.16 -1.74 2.02
CA GLU A 46 17.89 -3.10 1.60
C GLU A 46 17.24 -3.09 0.21
N GLN A 47 17.72 -3.94 -0.68
CA GLN A 47 17.15 -4.11 -2.02
C GLN A 47 16.71 -5.56 -2.18
N ARG A 48 15.41 -5.77 -2.21
CA ARG A 48 14.80 -7.09 -2.33
C ARG A 48 14.39 -7.31 -3.78
N ARG A 49 14.80 -8.45 -4.34
CA ARG A 49 14.62 -8.80 -5.75
C ARG A 49 14.04 -10.21 -5.86
N ASP A 50 13.49 -10.54 -7.02
CA ASP A 50 12.93 -11.84 -7.35
C ASP A 50 11.83 -12.29 -6.38
N ILE A 51 11.04 -11.33 -5.87
CA ILE A 51 9.93 -11.61 -4.95
C ILE A 51 8.91 -12.46 -5.70
N PHE A 52 8.58 -13.62 -5.09
CA PHE A 52 7.61 -14.54 -5.65
C PHE A 52 6.20 -13.99 -5.52
N MET A 53 5.54 -13.74 -6.64
CA MET A 53 4.24 -13.12 -6.69
C MET A 53 3.36 -13.65 -7.83
N GLN A 54 2.06 -13.45 -7.69
CA GLN A 54 1.11 -13.80 -8.73
C GLN A 54 1.22 -12.84 -9.91
N ARG A 55 1.21 -13.39 -11.15
CA ARG A 55 1.25 -12.60 -12.37
C ARG A 55 -0.14 -12.09 -12.73
N ASN A 56 -0.31 -10.77 -12.80
CA ASN A 56 -1.61 -10.13 -13.08
C ASN A 56 -1.74 -9.64 -14.52
N ASN A 57 -0.62 -9.42 -15.19
CA ASN A 57 -0.58 -8.93 -16.58
C ASN A 57 -0.46 -10.08 -17.59
N ILE A 58 -1.41 -11.02 -17.52
CA ILE A 58 -1.49 -12.14 -18.48
C ILE A 58 -2.79 -12.02 -19.24
N PRO A 59 -2.73 -11.98 -20.59
CA PRO A 59 -3.94 -11.94 -21.41
C PRO A 59 -4.85 -13.14 -21.14
N SER A 60 -6.15 -12.91 -21.04
CA SER A 60 -7.14 -13.99 -20.88
C SER A 60 -7.11 -15.01 -22.02
N ALA A 61 -6.65 -14.59 -23.21
CA ALA A 61 -6.42 -15.47 -24.37
C ALA A 61 -5.34 -16.55 -24.14
N ALA A 62 -4.49 -16.40 -23.11
CA ALA A 62 -3.50 -17.41 -22.73
C ALA A 62 -4.15 -18.69 -22.15
N GLY A 63 -5.44 -18.65 -21.80
CA GLY A 63 -6.22 -19.81 -21.41
C GLY A 63 -5.93 -20.35 -20.00
N PHE A 64 -5.20 -19.62 -19.17
CA PHE A 64 -4.96 -20.01 -17.78
C PHE A 64 -6.25 -19.92 -16.96
N ARG A 65 -6.57 -20.98 -16.22
CA ARG A 65 -7.69 -20.96 -15.25
C ARG A 65 -7.31 -20.29 -13.93
N LYS A 66 -6.05 -20.45 -13.52
CA LYS A 66 -5.46 -19.79 -12.37
C LYS A 66 -4.28 -18.97 -12.84
N THR A 67 -4.14 -17.79 -12.31
CA THR A 67 -3.03 -16.90 -12.60
C THR A 67 -1.73 -17.55 -12.13
N PRO A 68 -0.71 -17.71 -13.00
CA PRO A 68 0.56 -18.31 -12.62
C PRO A 68 1.35 -17.41 -11.68
N TRP A 69 2.28 -18.02 -10.97
CA TRP A 69 3.23 -17.35 -10.09
C TRP A 69 4.60 -17.23 -10.76
N ALA A 70 5.35 -16.22 -10.42
CA ALA A 70 6.74 -16.04 -10.87
C ALA A 70 7.54 -15.17 -9.90
N ASN A 71 8.86 -15.29 -9.96
CA ASN A 71 9.79 -14.40 -9.28
C ASN A 71 9.92 -13.12 -10.12
N TYR A 72 9.27 -12.04 -9.69
CA TYR A 72 9.17 -10.82 -10.48
C TYR A 72 9.33 -9.52 -9.67
N GLY A 73 8.79 -9.47 -8.44
CA GLY A 73 8.70 -8.27 -7.64
C GLY A 73 10.03 -7.73 -7.17
N LYS A 74 10.11 -6.39 -7.04
CA LYS A 74 11.26 -5.67 -6.49
C LYS A 74 10.79 -4.61 -5.51
N VAL A 75 11.42 -4.58 -4.32
CA VAL A 75 11.14 -3.61 -3.26
C VAL A 75 12.47 -3.10 -2.71
N ASP A 76 12.58 -1.79 -2.58
CA ASP A 76 13.68 -1.15 -1.87
C ASP A 76 13.19 -0.68 -0.50
N ASN A 77 14.04 -0.77 0.51
CA ASN A 77 13.79 -0.26 1.84
C ASN A 77 15.02 0.55 2.31
N ILE A 78 14.79 1.73 2.82
CA ILE A 78 15.82 2.63 3.33
C ILE A 78 15.40 3.16 4.69
N GLY A 79 16.35 3.28 5.61
CA GLY A 79 16.01 3.77 6.92
C GLY A 79 17.20 4.21 7.74
N VAL A 80 16.88 4.67 8.94
CA VAL A 80 17.84 5.08 9.96
C VAL A 80 17.39 4.60 11.33
N ASP A 81 18.31 4.02 12.07
CA ASP A 81 18.15 3.66 13.48
C ASP A 81 19.02 4.58 14.34
N LEU A 82 18.43 5.14 15.39
CA LEU A 82 19.08 5.99 16.37
C LEU A 82 18.93 5.36 17.75
N SER A 83 20.02 5.31 18.51
CA SER A 83 19.99 4.95 19.93
C SER A 83 20.78 5.99 20.71
N LEU A 84 20.16 6.55 21.73
CA LEU A 84 20.76 7.52 22.63
C LEU A 84 20.72 6.96 24.03
N THR A 85 21.89 6.92 24.69
CA THR A 85 22.01 6.55 26.10
C THR A 85 22.75 7.65 26.84
N TYR A 86 22.13 8.17 27.90
CA TYR A 86 22.74 9.17 28.76
C TYR A 86 22.81 8.61 30.20
N ASN A 87 24.02 8.62 30.78
CA ASN A 87 24.26 8.17 32.13
C ASN A 87 25.17 9.20 32.83
N GLN A 88 24.67 9.82 33.89
CA GLN A 88 25.38 10.83 34.62
C GLN A 88 25.25 10.67 36.12
N GLN A 89 26.36 10.66 36.84
CA GLN A 89 26.40 10.79 38.30
C GLN A 89 26.34 12.29 38.63
N ILE A 90 25.21 12.75 39.15
CA ILE A 90 25.01 14.18 39.48
C ILE A 90 25.56 14.49 40.84
N THR A 91 25.32 13.62 41.82
CA THR A 91 25.87 13.72 43.17
C THR A 91 26.33 12.35 43.64
N LYS A 92 26.93 12.25 44.84
CA LYS A 92 27.34 10.94 45.38
C LYS A 92 26.18 9.93 45.49
N ASP A 93 24.98 10.46 45.69
CA ASP A 93 23.78 9.63 45.96
C ASP A 93 22.74 9.70 44.82
N LEU A 94 23.00 10.48 43.75
CA LEU A 94 22.07 10.66 42.65
C LEU A 94 22.74 10.34 41.32
N HIS A 95 22.21 9.30 40.69
CA HIS A 95 22.54 8.89 39.33
C HIS A 95 21.32 9.07 38.42
N ILE A 96 21.52 9.63 37.24
CA ILE A 96 20.47 9.75 36.21
C ILE A 96 20.87 8.94 35.00
N GLY A 97 19.98 8.03 34.57
CA GLY A 97 20.11 7.25 33.35
C GLY A 97 18.88 7.45 32.47
N LEU A 98 19.10 7.81 31.21
CA LEU A 98 18.06 7.95 30.18
C LEU A 98 18.47 7.14 28.95
N ARG A 99 17.50 6.46 28.36
CA ARG A 99 17.69 5.77 27.09
C ARG A 99 16.53 6.05 26.16
N GLY A 100 16.83 6.39 24.92
CA GLY A 100 15.86 6.57 23.86
C GLY A 100 16.31 5.85 22.59
N THR A 101 15.34 5.32 21.83
CA THR A 101 15.59 4.76 20.50
C THR A 101 14.59 5.36 19.53
N PHE A 102 15.02 5.55 18.30
CA PHE A 102 14.18 6.01 17.22
C PHE A 102 14.54 5.23 15.95
N THR A 103 13.53 4.71 15.27
CA THR A 103 13.68 4.02 13.98
C THR A 103 12.78 4.69 12.96
N TYR A 104 13.33 5.00 11.81
CA TYR A 104 12.58 5.40 10.64
C TYR A 104 12.94 4.49 9.48
N ALA A 105 11.95 3.90 8.83
CA ALA A 105 12.14 3.08 7.66
C ALA A 105 11.05 3.38 6.63
N HIS A 106 11.44 3.48 5.36
CA HIS A 106 10.53 3.69 4.25
C HIS A 106 10.83 2.67 3.16
N ASN A 107 9.80 1.93 2.77
CA ASN A 107 9.91 0.98 1.67
C ASN A 107 9.18 1.49 0.44
N THR A 108 9.67 1.10 -0.74
CA THR A 108 9.08 1.50 -2.03
C THR A 108 9.04 0.29 -2.96
N ILE A 109 7.90 0.04 -3.55
CA ILE A 109 7.73 -0.94 -4.62
C ILE A 109 8.40 -0.41 -5.87
N ILE A 110 9.48 -1.04 -6.32
CA ILE A 110 10.20 -0.65 -7.53
C ILE A 110 9.59 -1.30 -8.77
N GLU A 111 9.16 -2.56 -8.63
CA GLU A 111 8.56 -3.31 -9.72
C GLU A 111 7.59 -4.35 -9.17
N MET A 112 6.39 -4.38 -9.72
CA MET A 112 5.42 -5.44 -9.49
C MET A 112 4.59 -5.66 -10.76
N ASP A 113 3.97 -6.84 -10.88
CA ASP A 113 3.16 -7.18 -12.04
C ASP A 113 1.73 -6.64 -11.87
N GLU A 114 1.54 -5.41 -12.29
CA GLU A 114 0.24 -4.73 -12.27
C GLU A 114 -0.54 -4.94 -13.57
N ALA A 115 -1.86 -5.05 -13.48
CA ALA A 115 -2.71 -5.15 -14.65
C ALA A 115 -2.60 -3.87 -15.51
N LEU A 116 -2.62 -4.01 -16.84
CA LEU A 116 -2.49 -2.88 -17.78
C LEU A 116 -3.47 -1.72 -17.51
N GLY A 117 -4.68 -2.03 -17.03
CA GLY A 117 -5.69 -1.02 -16.71
C GLY A 117 -5.43 -0.24 -15.41
N ILE A 118 -4.39 -0.59 -14.64
CA ILE A 118 -4.01 0.08 -13.39
C ILE A 118 -2.83 1.02 -13.60
N LEU A 119 -1.98 0.72 -14.58
CA LEU A 119 -0.80 1.53 -14.88
C LEU A 119 -1.17 2.97 -15.23
N GLY A 120 -0.56 3.93 -14.55
CA GLY A 120 -0.81 5.36 -14.73
C GLY A 120 -2.10 5.87 -14.09
N THR A 121 -2.81 5.03 -13.33
CA THR A 121 -3.99 5.44 -12.54
C THR A 121 -3.63 5.70 -11.09
N ASN A 122 -4.55 6.31 -10.33
CA ASN A 122 -4.40 6.55 -8.88
C ASN A 122 -4.23 5.25 -8.06
N ARG A 123 -4.51 4.10 -8.64
CA ARG A 123 -4.42 2.77 -8.01
C ARG A 123 -3.10 2.06 -8.28
N GLN A 124 -2.21 2.67 -9.05
CA GLN A 124 -0.89 2.11 -9.29
C GLN A 124 -0.12 2.00 -7.97
N ARG A 125 0.40 0.82 -7.68
CA ARG A 125 1.15 0.55 -6.44
C ARG A 125 2.65 0.69 -6.61
N THR A 126 3.15 0.53 -7.84
CA THR A 126 4.56 0.78 -8.15
C THR A 126 4.91 2.24 -7.84
N GLY A 127 5.93 2.46 -7.05
CA GLY A 127 6.33 3.77 -6.53
C GLY A 127 5.77 4.09 -5.13
N HIS A 128 4.86 3.27 -4.61
CA HIS A 128 4.26 3.40 -3.28
C HIS A 128 4.83 2.38 -2.30
N SER A 129 4.52 2.56 -1.00
CA SER A 129 4.89 1.59 0.02
C SER A 129 4.07 0.30 -0.08
N VAL A 130 4.66 -0.83 0.29
CA VAL A 130 4.05 -2.16 0.17
C VAL A 130 2.68 -2.24 0.88
N ASN A 131 2.55 -1.60 2.04
CA ASN A 131 1.35 -1.62 2.86
C ASN A 131 0.56 -0.31 2.81
N GLU A 132 0.80 0.53 1.81
CA GLU A 132 0.07 1.78 1.65
C GLU A 132 -1.42 1.49 1.42
N LEU A 133 -2.27 2.15 2.20
CA LEU A 133 -3.71 2.02 2.06
C LEU A 133 -4.20 2.96 0.96
N PHE A 134 -5.14 2.46 0.18
CA PHE A 134 -5.85 3.23 -0.83
C PHE A 134 -7.32 3.36 -0.40
N GLY A 135 -7.92 4.50 -0.62
CA GLY A 135 -9.30 4.74 -0.24
C GLY A 135 -9.89 5.93 -0.95
N LEU A 136 -11.22 6.07 -0.84
CA LEU A 136 -11.97 7.17 -1.39
C LEU A 136 -11.82 8.41 -0.51
N VAL A 137 -11.73 9.59 -1.14
CA VAL A 137 -11.67 10.88 -0.46
C VAL A 137 -13.08 11.35 -0.13
N ALA A 138 -13.36 11.57 1.17
CA ALA A 138 -14.65 12.11 1.60
C ALA A 138 -14.79 13.61 1.27
N ASP A 139 -15.90 13.99 0.70
CA ASP A 139 -16.31 15.39 0.38
C ASP A 139 -17.45 15.89 1.29
N GLY A 140 -17.66 15.27 2.44
CA GLY A 140 -18.71 15.58 3.37
C GLY A 140 -19.81 14.52 3.42
N LEU A 141 -21.03 14.95 3.74
CA LEU A 141 -22.22 14.09 3.82
C LEU A 141 -23.26 14.50 2.81
N PHE A 142 -24.00 13.54 2.29
CA PHE A 142 -25.19 13.84 1.50
C PHE A 142 -26.24 14.54 2.36
N THR A 143 -26.82 15.60 1.83
CA THR A 143 -27.95 16.34 2.42
C THR A 143 -29.25 15.99 1.70
N GLU A 144 -30.39 16.35 2.27
CA GLU A 144 -31.68 16.19 1.58
C GLU A 144 -31.73 16.99 0.27
N ASP A 145 -30.97 18.09 0.21
CA ASP A 145 -30.87 18.94 -0.98
C ASP A 145 -30.14 18.28 -2.16
N ASP A 146 -29.39 17.21 -1.92
CA ASP A 146 -28.73 16.45 -2.98
C ASP A 146 -29.67 15.46 -3.71
N PHE A 147 -30.90 15.29 -3.21
CA PHE A 147 -31.88 14.35 -3.75
C PHE A 147 -33.09 15.06 -4.39
N VAL A 148 -33.74 14.35 -5.30
CA VAL A 148 -35.05 14.69 -5.88
C VAL A 148 -35.95 13.47 -5.84
N THR A 149 -37.25 13.70 -5.75
CA THR A 149 -38.25 12.63 -5.84
C THR A 149 -38.61 12.40 -7.30
N ASN A 150 -38.42 11.17 -7.77
CA ASN A 150 -38.78 10.77 -9.13
C ASN A 150 -40.31 10.57 -9.26
N ASP A 151 -40.78 10.34 -10.47
CA ASP A 151 -42.24 10.14 -10.77
C ASP A 151 -42.84 8.90 -10.06
N LYS A 152 -42.00 8.02 -9.51
CA LYS A 152 -42.41 6.83 -8.75
C LYS A 152 -42.42 7.05 -7.24
N GLY A 153 -42.09 8.27 -6.79
CA GLY A 153 -42.00 8.60 -5.37
C GLY A 153 -40.72 8.15 -4.67
N GLU A 154 -39.69 7.77 -5.42
CA GLU A 154 -38.38 7.34 -4.88
C GLU A 154 -37.43 8.55 -4.83
N GLN A 155 -36.64 8.64 -3.79
CA GLN A 155 -35.53 9.61 -3.70
C GLN A 155 -34.34 9.12 -4.57
N VAL A 156 -33.95 9.96 -5.51
CA VAL A 156 -32.79 9.73 -6.39
C VAL A 156 -31.86 10.92 -6.32
N LEU A 157 -30.57 10.73 -6.56
CA LEU A 157 -29.60 11.81 -6.62
C LEU A 157 -29.95 12.81 -7.74
N LYS A 158 -29.70 14.09 -7.49
CA LYS A 158 -29.79 15.14 -8.52
C LYS A 158 -28.78 14.88 -9.62
N GLU A 159 -29.13 15.34 -10.83
CA GLU A 159 -28.22 15.34 -11.97
C GLU A 159 -26.94 16.13 -11.65
N GLY A 160 -25.79 15.58 -12.04
CA GLY A 160 -24.47 16.16 -11.77
C GLY A 160 -23.84 15.78 -10.43
N ILE A 161 -24.51 14.98 -9.60
CA ILE A 161 -23.92 14.40 -8.39
C ILE A 161 -23.40 13.00 -8.72
N PRO A 162 -22.11 12.68 -8.47
CA PRO A 162 -21.56 11.37 -8.76
C PRO A 162 -22.29 10.24 -8.07
N LEU A 163 -22.60 9.19 -8.82
CA LEU A 163 -23.36 8.03 -8.34
C LEU A 163 -22.42 6.99 -7.70
N HIS A 164 -22.72 6.55 -6.49
CA HIS A 164 -22.03 5.40 -5.90
C HIS A 164 -22.41 4.10 -6.63
N THR A 165 -21.42 3.35 -7.09
CA THR A 165 -21.66 2.08 -7.80
C THR A 165 -21.75 0.88 -6.87
N PHE A 166 -21.36 1.03 -5.60
CA PHE A 166 -21.24 -0.05 -4.61
C PHE A 166 -22.32 -0.06 -3.54
N ASN A 167 -23.10 1.03 -3.40
CA ASN A 167 -24.23 1.10 -2.48
C ASN A 167 -25.29 2.10 -2.95
N SER A 168 -26.50 1.99 -2.39
CA SER A 168 -27.53 3.02 -2.49
C SER A 168 -27.28 4.05 -1.40
N VAL A 169 -27.23 5.32 -1.77
CA VAL A 169 -26.96 6.43 -0.85
C VAL A 169 -28.26 7.07 -0.35
N ARG A 170 -28.17 7.65 0.84
CA ARG A 170 -29.25 8.38 1.53
C ARG A 170 -28.69 9.67 2.15
N PRO A 171 -29.54 10.64 2.49
CA PRO A 171 -29.13 11.78 3.31
C PRO A 171 -28.44 11.32 4.60
N GLY A 172 -27.27 11.89 4.89
CA GLY A 172 -26.40 11.51 6.02
C GLY A 172 -25.30 10.50 5.69
N ASP A 173 -25.32 9.85 4.52
CA ASP A 173 -24.22 9.01 4.06
C ASP A 173 -23.01 9.86 3.61
N ILE A 174 -21.82 9.25 3.57
CA ILE A 174 -20.60 9.94 3.14
C ILE A 174 -20.66 10.18 1.63
N LYS A 175 -20.39 11.42 1.22
CA LYS A 175 -20.18 11.84 -0.15
C LYS A 175 -18.69 11.74 -0.47
N TYR A 176 -18.33 11.18 -1.61
CA TYR A 176 -16.95 11.02 -2.05
C TYR A 176 -16.66 11.88 -3.28
N VAL A 177 -15.38 12.23 -3.44
CA VAL A 177 -14.89 12.97 -4.59
C VAL A 177 -14.76 12.03 -5.79
N ASP A 178 -15.33 12.41 -6.91
CA ASP A 178 -15.11 11.80 -8.21
C ASP A 178 -13.78 12.34 -8.77
N ILE A 179 -12.75 11.51 -8.73
CA ILE A 179 -11.38 11.94 -9.07
C ILE A 179 -11.13 11.84 -10.58
N ASP A 180 -11.66 10.81 -11.23
CA ASP A 180 -11.50 10.62 -12.67
C ASP A 180 -12.55 11.40 -13.51
N GLY A 181 -13.59 11.95 -12.86
CA GLY A 181 -14.59 12.81 -13.48
C GLY A 181 -15.59 12.08 -14.37
N ASP A 182 -15.75 10.76 -14.16
CA ASP A 182 -16.64 9.91 -14.97
C ASP A 182 -18.11 9.97 -14.52
N GLY A 183 -18.42 10.68 -13.43
CA GLY A 183 -19.76 10.83 -12.84
C GLY A 183 -20.17 9.67 -11.95
N SER A 184 -19.25 8.78 -11.61
CA SER A 184 -19.53 7.58 -10.83
C SER A 184 -18.41 7.34 -9.82
N ILE A 185 -18.77 7.14 -8.55
CA ILE A 185 -17.79 6.76 -7.53
C ILE A 185 -17.52 5.26 -7.62
N THR A 186 -16.31 4.94 -7.98
CA THR A 186 -15.81 3.59 -8.19
C THR A 186 -14.49 3.38 -7.46
N ASN A 187 -13.88 2.20 -7.63
CA ASN A 187 -12.53 1.96 -7.16
C ASN A 187 -11.43 2.70 -7.95
N LYS A 188 -11.78 3.39 -9.05
CA LYS A 188 -10.84 4.24 -9.79
C LYS A 188 -10.60 5.58 -9.09
N ASP A 189 -11.51 5.98 -8.19
CA ASP A 189 -11.43 7.20 -7.39
C ASP A 189 -10.65 7.00 -6.10
N GLU A 190 -10.16 5.78 -5.84
CA GLU A 190 -9.29 5.52 -4.71
C GLU A 190 -7.91 6.17 -4.93
N VAL A 191 -7.40 6.82 -3.90
CA VAL A 191 -6.06 7.42 -3.85
C VAL A 191 -5.26 6.86 -2.70
N ALA A 192 -3.94 6.97 -2.79
CA ALA A 192 -3.05 6.60 -1.70
C ALA A 192 -3.33 7.45 -0.45
N CYS A 193 -3.47 6.79 0.69
CA CYS A 193 -3.77 7.45 1.96
C CYS A 193 -2.49 8.00 2.59
N LEU A 194 -2.34 9.33 2.65
CA LEU A 194 -1.16 10.01 3.19
C LEU A 194 -0.90 9.76 4.69
N LEU A 195 -1.85 9.19 5.44
CA LEU A 195 -1.71 8.95 6.88
C LEU A 195 -0.84 7.73 7.24
N TYR A 196 -0.42 6.93 6.26
CA TYR A 196 0.37 5.71 6.47
C TYR A 196 1.74 5.72 5.80
N THR A 197 2.26 6.89 5.43
CA THR A 197 3.58 7.05 4.80
C THR A 197 4.71 7.29 5.80
N SER A 198 4.63 6.69 6.99
CA SER A 198 5.71 6.76 7.96
C SER A 198 6.11 5.39 8.48
#